data_ca685a6f29c0d297f8a3afadab3ed53e
#
_entry.id   ca685a6f29c0d297f8a3afadab3ed53e
#
_cell.length_a   1.000
_cell.length_b   1.000
_cell.length_c   1.000
_cell.angle_alpha   90.00
_cell.angle_beta   90.00
_cell.angle_gamma   90.00
#
_symmetry.space_group_name_H-M   'P 1'
#
loop_
_entity.id
_entity.type
_entity.pdbx_description
1 polymer ?
#
loop_
_entity_poly.entity_id
_entity_poly.type
_entity_poly.pdbx_seq_one_letter_code
_entity_poly.pdbx_strand_id
1 'polypeptide(L)'
;MVELWAQDEARLGLKPLIRRVWAPVGERPTARFNRGYKWTYLYGFVHPESGKVFWMILPTVNTELFSLALREFAKEVGAGKERRILLVVDQAGWHTGGEVKVPEGIHLEFLPKGSPELMPAERLWPLTNEALANGLFEEIEEIEEALVKRCVELLEQPGIIRELTNYHWWPQEEVA
;
A
#
# COMPACT_ATOMS: atom_id res chain seq x y z
N MET A 1 2.76 18.79 16.21
CA MET A 1 3.45 18.18 15.04
C MET A 1 2.40 17.68 14.08
N VAL A 2 2.55 17.97 12.79
CA VAL A 2 1.68 17.48 11.71
C VAL A 2 2.55 16.71 10.73
N GLU A 3 2.16 15.48 10.39
CA GLU A 3 2.86 14.65 9.41
C GLU A 3 1.93 14.38 8.22
N LEU A 4 2.51 14.34 7.02
CA LEU A 4 1.78 14.09 5.78
C LEU A 4 2.03 12.67 5.29
N TRP A 5 1.00 11.84 5.33
CA TRP A 5 1.01 10.45 4.90
C TRP A 5 0.10 10.24 3.68
N ALA A 6 0.36 9.18 2.93
CA ALA A 6 -0.51 8.72 1.85
C ALA A 6 -0.91 7.26 2.08
N GLN A 7 -2.12 6.89 1.66
CA GLN A 7 -2.65 5.54 1.81
C GLN A 7 -3.36 5.11 0.53
N ASP A 8 -3.20 3.84 0.19
CA ASP A 8 -3.88 3.18 -0.92
C ASP A 8 -3.98 1.67 -0.67
N GLU A 9 -4.80 0.95 -1.47
CA GLU A 9 -4.95 -0.50 -1.41
C GLU A 9 -4.60 -1.16 -2.75
N ALA A 10 -3.85 -2.26 -2.66
CA ALA A 10 -3.62 -3.15 -3.79
C ALA A 10 -4.42 -4.43 -3.66
N ARG A 11 -5.15 -4.82 -4.71
CA ARG A 11 -5.80 -6.12 -4.80
C ARG A 11 -4.83 -7.13 -5.42
N LEU A 12 -4.59 -8.21 -4.71
CA LEU A 12 -3.69 -9.28 -5.10
C LEU A 12 -4.44 -10.62 -5.09
N GLY A 13 -4.12 -11.51 -5.99
CA GLY A 13 -4.83 -12.78 -6.11
C GLY A 13 -4.05 -13.84 -6.86
N LEU A 14 -4.67 -15.01 -7.00
CA LEU A 14 -4.06 -16.18 -7.64
C LEU A 14 -3.75 -15.99 -9.13
N LYS A 15 -4.30 -14.96 -9.76
CA LYS A 15 -3.89 -14.60 -11.12
C LYS A 15 -2.44 -14.14 -11.13
N PRO A 16 -1.59 -14.70 -12.00
CA PRO A 16 -0.16 -14.43 -11.99
C PRO A 16 0.14 -12.97 -12.33
N LEU A 17 1.09 -12.41 -11.62
CA LEU A 17 1.77 -11.18 -12.00
C LEU A 17 2.90 -11.52 -12.96
N ILE A 18 2.67 -11.37 -14.25
CA ILE A 18 3.64 -11.71 -15.30
C ILE A 18 4.62 -10.56 -15.48
N ARG A 19 5.90 -10.84 -15.33
CA ARG A 19 7.00 -9.93 -15.65
C ARG A 19 7.87 -10.51 -16.75
N ARG A 20 8.49 -9.62 -17.53
CA ARG A 20 9.50 -9.99 -18.51
C ARG A 20 10.72 -10.57 -17.79
N VAL A 21 11.27 -11.63 -18.35
CA VAL A 21 12.50 -12.26 -17.88
C VAL A 21 13.50 -12.33 -19.03
N TRP A 22 14.78 -12.35 -18.70
CA TRP A 22 15.83 -12.62 -19.67
C TRP A 22 15.83 -14.13 -19.97
N ALA A 23 15.92 -14.47 -21.25
CA ALA A 23 16.05 -15.85 -21.71
C ALA A 23 17.04 -15.90 -22.87
N PRO A 24 17.67 -17.06 -23.15
CA PRO A 24 18.48 -17.25 -24.35
C PRO A 24 17.69 -16.93 -25.62
N VAL A 25 18.39 -16.42 -26.63
CA VAL A 25 17.77 -16.12 -27.92
C VAL A 25 17.15 -17.36 -28.53
N GLY A 26 15.88 -17.28 -28.90
CA GLY A 26 15.12 -18.40 -29.46
C GLY A 26 14.37 -19.27 -28.45
N GLU A 27 14.57 -19.05 -27.15
CA GLU A 27 13.82 -19.74 -26.10
C GLU A 27 12.65 -18.87 -25.60
N ARG A 28 11.47 -19.50 -25.50
CA ARG A 28 10.29 -18.87 -24.88
C ARG A 28 10.17 -19.35 -23.44
N PRO A 29 10.37 -18.50 -22.43
CA PRO A 29 10.07 -18.85 -21.06
C PRO A 29 8.58 -19.19 -20.92
N THR A 30 8.28 -20.31 -20.31
CA THR A 30 6.92 -20.75 -20.00
C THR A 30 6.75 -20.81 -18.48
N ALA A 31 5.64 -20.29 -17.98
CA ALA A 31 5.27 -20.39 -16.57
C ALA A 31 3.91 -21.06 -16.44
N ARG A 32 3.78 -21.93 -15.43
CA ARG A 32 2.48 -22.42 -15.00
C ARG A 32 1.82 -21.34 -14.16
N PHE A 33 0.49 -21.24 -14.20
CA PHE A 33 -0.25 -20.31 -13.37
C PHE A 33 -1.59 -20.88 -12.96
N ASN A 34 -2.05 -20.43 -11.81
CA ASN A 34 -3.37 -20.73 -11.29
C ASN A 34 -4.41 -19.75 -11.91
N ARG A 35 -5.60 -20.25 -12.22
CA ARG A 35 -6.73 -19.47 -12.72
C ARG A 35 -7.75 -19.15 -11.62
N GLY A 36 -7.41 -19.38 -10.36
CA GLY A 36 -8.29 -19.15 -9.22
C GLY A 36 -8.73 -17.69 -9.09
N TYR A 37 -9.91 -17.50 -8.52
CA TYR A 37 -10.54 -16.19 -8.29
C TYR A 37 -10.58 -15.83 -6.80
N LYS A 38 -9.54 -16.18 -6.04
CA LYS A 38 -9.37 -15.73 -4.66
C LYS A 38 -8.51 -14.47 -4.64
N TRP A 39 -8.82 -13.56 -3.73
CA TRP A 39 -8.17 -12.25 -3.61
C TRP A 39 -7.88 -11.94 -2.16
N THR A 40 -6.82 -11.21 -1.94
CA THR A 40 -6.52 -10.49 -0.71
C THR A 40 -6.18 -9.04 -1.03
N TYR A 41 -6.18 -8.18 -0.03
CA TYR A 41 -5.89 -6.76 -0.20
C TYR A 41 -4.77 -6.33 0.73
N LEU A 42 -3.78 -5.67 0.16
CA LEU A 42 -2.69 -5.05 0.90
C LEU A 42 -3.00 -3.56 1.04
N TYR A 43 -3.20 -3.13 2.28
CA TYR A 43 -3.32 -1.72 2.64
C TYR A 43 -1.94 -1.18 2.93
N GLY A 44 -1.52 -0.14 2.24
CA GLY A 44 -0.23 0.51 2.39
C GLY A 44 -0.38 1.95 2.83
N PHE A 45 0.28 2.32 3.93
CA PHE A 45 0.41 3.69 4.39
C PHE A 45 1.87 4.07 4.28
N VAL A 46 2.17 5.22 3.73
CA VAL A 46 3.54 5.68 3.54
C VAL A 46 3.70 7.12 3.99
N HIS A 47 4.79 7.38 4.67
CA HIS A 47 5.31 8.73 4.95
C HIS A 47 6.41 9.04 3.94
N PRO A 48 6.12 9.75 2.84
CA PRO A 48 7.04 9.90 1.72
C PRO A 48 8.37 10.53 2.12
N GLU A 49 8.36 11.51 3.00
CA GLU A 49 9.57 12.22 3.43
C GLU A 49 10.57 11.32 4.16
N SER A 50 10.11 10.39 5.00
CA SER A 50 10.98 9.48 5.74
C SER A 50 11.12 8.10 5.11
N GLY A 51 10.21 7.70 4.23
CA GLY A 51 10.10 6.34 3.71
C GLY A 51 9.54 5.33 4.71
N LYS A 52 9.00 5.77 5.84
CA LYS A 52 8.29 4.90 6.78
C LYS A 52 7.01 4.38 6.16
N VAL A 53 6.69 3.13 6.44
CA VAL A 53 5.48 2.46 5.95
C VAL A 53 4.79 1.70 7.07
N PHE A 54 3.47 1.56 6.91
CA PHE A 54 2.65 0.66 7.71
C PHE A 54 1.81 -0.19 6.75
N TRP A 55 1.71 -1.49 7.05
CA TRP A 55 1.07 -2.47 6.20
C TRP A 55 -0.02 -3.24 6.93
N MET A 56 -1.13 -3.50 6.23
CA MET A 56 -2.13 -4.47 6.67
C MET A 56 -2.57 -5.33 5.49
N ILE A 57 -2.77 -6.63 5.72
CA ILE A 57 -3.39 -7.55 4.78
C ILE A 57 -4.80 -7.83 5.27
N LEU A 58 -5.80 -7.57 4.44
CA LEU A 58 -7.20 -7.72 4.76
C LEU A 58 -7.94 -8.45 3.63
N PRO A 59 -9.02 -9.20 3.94
CA PRO A 59 -9.68 -10.05 2.95
C PRO A 59 -10.47 -9.27 1.89
N THR A 60 -10.81 -8.02 2.15
CA THR A 60 -11.60 -7.18 1.24
C THR A 60 -11.40 -5.70 1.54
N VAL A 61 -12.01 -4.85 0.72
CA VAL A 61 -12.09 -3.40 0.93
C VAL A 61 -13.55 -3.00 1.17
N ASN A 62 -13.79 -2.36 2.29
CA ASN A 62 -15.06 -1.74 2.66
C ASN A 62 -14.82 -0.69 3.76
N THR A 63 -15.85 0.09 4.06
CA THR A 63 -15.80 1.16 5.07
C THR A 63 -15.42 0.68 6.46
N GLU A 64 -15.87 -0.52 6.87
CA GLU A 64 -15.56 -1.11 8.17
C GLU A 64 -14.08 -1.48 8.29
N LEU A 65 -13.54 -2.19 7.28
CA LEU A 65 -12.12 -2.59 7.26
C LEU A 65 -11.20 -1.39 7.04
N PHE A 66 -11.62 -0.39 6.28
CA PHE A 66 -10.87 0.86 6.18
C PHE A 66 -10.82 1.58 7.54
N SER A 67 -11.94 1.65 8.26
CA SER A 67 -11.97 2.19 9.63
C SER A 67 -11.10 1.41 10.61
N LEU A 68 -11.03 0.08 10.46
CA LEU A 68 -10.11 -0.78 11.22
C LEU A 68 -8.65 -0.43 10.89
N ALA A 69 -8.31 -0.33 9.61
CA ALA A 69 -6.97 0.00 9.15
C ALA A 69 -6.52 1.37 9.68
N LEU A 70 -7.39 2.39 9.62
CA LEU A 70 -7.13 3.71 10.19
C LEU A 70 -6.86 3.66 11.70
N ARG A 71 -7.63 2.85 12.43
CA ARG A 71 -7.47 2.70 13.87
C ARG A 71 -6.13 2.07 14.23
N GLU A 72 -5.74 0.99 13.56
CA GLU A 72 -4.47 0.32 13.83
C GLU A 72 -3.28 1.18 13.38
N PHE A 73 -3.40 1.85 12.23
CA PHE A 73 -2.41 2.83 11.79
C PHE A 73 -2.24 3.98 12.80
N ALA A 74 -3.34 4.54 13.29
CA ALA A 74 -3.28 5.63 14.28
C ALA A 74 -2.55 5.22 15.56
N LYS A 75 -2.76 3.98 16.03
CA LYS A 75 -2.04 3.43 17.19
C LYS A 75 -0.55 3.29 16.90
N GLU A 76 -0.19 2.75 15.74
CA GLU A 76 1.20 2.52 15.35
C GLU A 76 1.99 3.81 15.27
N VAL A 77 1.42 4.84 14.66
CA VAL A 77 2.10 6.14 14.53
C VAL A 77 1.93 7.04 15.75
N GLY A 78 1.11 6.64 16.72
CA GLY A 78 0.83 7.44 17.92
C GLY A 78 0.04 8.71 17.61
N ALA A 79 -0.90 8.65 16.64
CA ALA A 79 -1.76 9.78 16.31
C ALA A 79 -2.67 10.18 17.47
N GLY A 80 -2.92 11.47 17.66
CA GLY A 80 -3.72 12.00 18.73
C GLY A 80 -3.66 13.53 18.80
N LYS A 81 -3.85 14.08 19.98
CA LYS A 81 -3.88 15.54 20.20
C LYS A 81 -2.56 16.22 19.85
N GLU A 82 -1.44 15.60 20.25
CA GLU A 82 -0.09 16.15 20.08
C GLU A 82 0.53 15.82 18.72
N ARG A 83 0.14 14.68 18.13
CA ARG A 83 0.63 14.23 16.83
C ARG A 83 -0.53 14.07 15.88
N ARG A 84 -0.59 14.92 14.87
CA ARG A 84 -1.64 14.92 13.86
C ARG A 84 -1.12 14.42 12.54
N ILE A 85 -1.91 13.59 11.89
CA ILE A 85 -1.63 13.01 10.59
C ILE A 85 -2.63 13.58 9.59
N LEU A 86 -2.11 14.22 8.55
CA LEU A 86 -2.88 14.50 7.34
C LEU A 86 -2.68 13.31 6.41
N LEU A 87 -3.72 12.50 6.22
CA LEU A 87 -3.67 11.28 5.44
C LEU A 87 -4.33 11.51 4.08
N VAL A 88 -3.51 11.49 3.03
CA VAL A 88 -3.96 11.60 1.65
C VAL A 88 -4.49 10.26 1.19
N VAL A 89 -5.73 10.25 0.68
CA VAL A 89 -6.44 9.07 0.17
C VAL A 89 -7.11 9.39 -1.16
N ASP A 90 -7.45 8.36 -1.92
CA ASP A 90 -8.28 8.53 -3.11
C ASP A 90 -9.78 8.66 -2.75
N GLN A 91 -10.62 8.90 -3.76
CA GLN A 91 -12.08 9.00 -3.58
C GLN A 91 -12.79 7.66 -3.80
N ALA A 92 -12.23 6.55 -3.37
CA ALA A 92 -12.93 5.28 -3.39
C ALA A 92 -14.20 5.33 -2.50
N GLY A 93 -15.22 4.58 -2.87
CA GLY A 93 -16.51 4.62 -2.18
C GLY A 93 -16.42 4.26 -0.69
N TRP A 94 -15.50 3.40 -0.31
CA TRP A 94 -15.26 3.02 1.09
C TRP A 94 -14.47 4.05 1.89
N HIS A 95 -13.76 4.99 1.24
CA HIS A 95 -13.09 6.12 1.88
C HIS A 95 -14.05 7.30 2.11
N THR A 96 -15.01 7.50 1.20
CA THR A 96 -15.93 8.65 1.22
C THR A 96 -17.25 8.36 1.94
N GLY A 97 -17.50 7.12 2.34
CA GLY A 97 -18.70 6.72 3.05
C GLY A 97 -18.87 7.48 4.37
N GLY A 98 -20.07 8.04 4.64
CA GLY A 98 -20.35 8.80 5.86
C GLY A 98 -20.24 8.00 7.15
N GLU A 99 -20.00 6.70 7.08
CA GLU A 99 -19.80 5.79 8.23
C GLU A 99 -18.34 5.51 8.56
N VAL A 100 -17.38 6.11 7.82
CA VAL A 100 -15.95 5.96 8.12
C VAL A 100 -15.64 6.51 9.50
N LYS A 101 -15.10 5.66 10.37
CA LYS A 101 -14.66 6.04 11.72
C LYS A 101 -13.20 6.48 11.68
N VAL A 102 -13.00 7.79 11.64
CA VAL A 102 -11.67 8.40 11.63
C VAL A 102 -11.19 8.59 13.06
N PRO A 103 -10.03 8.00 13.46
CA PRO A 103 -9.48 8.17 14.79
C PRO A 103 -9.07 9.61 15.10
N GLU A 104 -9.00 9.95 16.40
CA GLU A 104 -8.45 11.24 16.84
C GLU A 104 -7.02 11.42 16.32
N GLY A 105 -6.72 12.59 15.80
CA GLY A 105 -5.42 12.93 15.24
C GLY A 105 -5.22 12.57 13.77
N ILE A 106 -6.13 11.82 13.16
CA ILE A 106 -6.13 11.55 11.71
C ILE A 106 -7.08 12.53 11.01
N HIS A 107 -6.63 13.14 9.93
CA HIS A 107 -7.43 13.94 9.02
C HIS A 107 -7.28 13.38 7.61
N LEU A 108 -8.41 13.07 6.97
CA LEU A 108 -8.42 12.58 5.59
C LEU A 108 -8.43 13.75 4.61
N GLU A 109 -7.51 13.72 3.65
CA GLU A 109 -7.47 14.64 2.51
C GLU A 109 -7.65 13.83 1.23
N PHE A 110 -8.63 14.23 0.41
CA PHE A 110 -9.00 13.47 -0.78
C PHE A 110 -8.33 14.03 -2.03
N LEU A 111 -7.59 13.18 -2.74
CA LEU A 111 -7.07 13.53 -4.06
C LEU A 111 -8.20 13.73 -5.07
N PRO A 112 -7.97 14.51 -6.15
CA PRO A 112 -8.89 14.57 -7.26
C PRO A 112 -9.21 13.18 -7.80
N LYS A 113 -10.47 12.98 -8.19
CA LYS A 113 -10.92 11.67 -8.69
C LYS A 113 -10.15 11.25 -9.93
N GLY A 114 -9.63 10.02 -9.93
CA GLY A 114 -8.91 9.45 -11.08
C GLY A 114 -7.50 10.00 -11.28
N SER A 115 -6.82 10.38 -10.22
CA SER A 115 -5.44 10.93 -10.25
C SER A 115 -4.44 10.02 -9.52
N PRO A 116 -4.23 8.77 -9.97
CA PRO A 116 -3.29 7.85 -9.32
C PRO A 116 -1.85 8.35 -9.38
N GLU A 117 -1.50 9.17 -10.38
CA GLU A 117 -0.18 9.79 -10.51
C GLU A 117 0.16 10.75 -9.35
N LEU A 118 -0.85 11.23 -8.63
CA LEU A 118 -0.69 12.07 -7.45
C LEU A 118 -0.60 11.29 -6.14
N MET A 119 -0.78 9.96 -6.18
CA MET A 119 -0.80 9.09 -5.00
C MET A 119 0.57 8.45 -4.77
N PRO A 120 1.36 8.89 -3.77
CA PRO A 120 2.66 8.28 -3.48
C PRO A 120 2.58 6.79 -3.14
N ALA A 121 1.51 6.36 -2.48
CA ALA A 121 1.30 4.96 -2.11
C ALA A 121 1.23 4.01 -3.31
N GLU A 122 0.83 4.48 -4.49
CA GLU A 122 0.86 3.70 -5.74
C GLU A 122 2.27 3.19 -6.10
N ARG A 123 3.32 3.90 -5.65
CA ARG A 123 4.72 3.51 -5.88
C ARG A 123 5.18 2.35 -5.00
N LEU A 124 4.39 1.97 -4.01
CA LEU A 124 4.67 0.81 -3.16
C LEU A 124 4.40 -0.52 -3.89
N TRP A 125 3.43 -0.53 -4.82
CA TRP A 125 2.97 -1.76 -5.46
C TRP A 125 4.03 -2.46 -6.32
N PRO A 126 4.86 -1.77 -7.10
CA PRO A 126 5.98 -2.41 -7.78
C PRO A 126 6.93 -3.15 -6.83
N LEU A 127 7.17 -2.59 -5.63
CA LEU A 127 8.07 -3.19 -4.62
C LEU A 127 7.47 -4.45 -3.99
N THR A 128 6.18 -4.42 -3.65
CA THR A 128 5.49 -5.56 -3.04
C THR A 128 5.22 -6.66 -4.05
N ASN A 129 4.89 -6.30 -5.30
CA ASN A 129 4.62 -7.22 -6.39
C ASN A 129 5.84 -8.07 -6.80
N GLU A 130 7.06 -7.63 -6.47
CA GLU A 130 8.27 -8.42 -6.72
C GLU A 130 8.23 -9.79 -6.09
N ALA A 131 7.66 -9.91 -4.89
CA ALA A 131 7.53 -11.18 -4.19
C ALA A 131 6.58 -12.17 -4.88
N LEU A 132 5.67 -11.66 -5.71
CA LEU A 132 4.65 -12.45 -6.40
C LEU A 132 4.94 -12.65 -7.89
N ALA A 133 5.87 -11.86 -8.44
CA ALA A 133 6.15 -11.86 -9.87
C ALA A 133 6.63 -13.22 -10.36
N ASN A 134 5.97 -13.76 -11.40
CA ASN A 134 6.23 -15.07 -11.99
C ASN A 134 6.13 -16.26 -11.00
N GLY A 135 5.57 -16.02 -9.80
CA GLY A 135 5.31 -17.07 -8.82
C GLY A 135 4.10 -17.93 -9.20
N LEU A 136 4.11 -19.16 -8.77
CA LEU A 136 2.96 -20.06 -8.81
C LEU A 136 2.45 -20.24 -7.39
N PHE A 137 1.23 -19.78 -7.15
CA PHE A 137 0.55 -19.88 -5.86
C PHE A 137 -0.72 -20.73 -6.06
N GLU A 138 -0.95 -21.69 -5.20
CA GLU A 138 -2.12 -22.57 -5.26
C GLU A 138 -3.23 -22.04 -4.36
N GLU A 139 -2.86 -21.49 -3.20
CA GLU A 139 -3.78 -20.93 -2.22
C GLU A 139 -3.46 -19.45 -1.94
N ILE A 140 -4.47 -18.73 -1.44
CA ILE A 140 -4.33 -17.30 -1.14
C ILE A 140 -3.39 -17.05 0.04
N GLU A 141 -3.33 -17.97 0.97
CA GLU A 141 -2.48 -17.95 2.14
C GLU A 141 -0.99 -17.91 1.76
N GLU A 142 -0.59 -18.58 0.68
CA GLU A 142 0.79 -18.54 0.16
C GLU A 142 1.15 -17.15 -0.36
N ILE A 143 0.19 -16.46 -0.99
CA ILE A 143 0.36 -15.06 -1.41
C ILE A 143 0.52 -14.16 -0.19
N GLU A 144 -0.32 -14.35 0.82
CA GLU A 144 -0.27 -13.55 2.05
C GLU A 144 1.05 -13.75 2.78
N GLU A 145 1.56 -14.98 2.89
CA GLU A 145 2.87 -15.28 3.47
C GLU A 145 4.02 -14.60 2.69
N ALA A 146 3.99 -14.66 1.36
CA ALA A 146 4.97 -14.01 0.52
C ALA A 146 4.94 -12.48 0.69
N LEU A 147 3.74 -11.90 0.77
CA LEU A 147 3.55 -10.46 1.02
C LEU A 147 4.03 -10.05 2.41
N VAL A 148 3.69 -10.80 3.46
CA VAL A 148 4.15 -10.53 4.83
C VAL A 148 5.67 -10.47 4.86
N LYS A 149 6.34 -11.49 4.30
CA LYS A 149 7.80 -11.54 4.23
C LYS A 149 8.36 -10.30 3.52
N ARG A 150 7.79 -9.96 2.36
CA ARG A 150 8.24 -8.81 1.56
C ARG A 150 7.99 -7.48 2.28
N CYS A 151 6.85 -7.30 2.92
CA CYS A 151 6.53 -6.10 3.68
C CYS A 151 7.49 -5.93 4.86
N VAL A 152 7.84 -7.00 5.58
CA VAL A 152 8.84 -6.98 6.65
C VAL A 152 10.22 -6.56 6.11
N GLU A 153 10.66 -7.11 4.97
CA GLU A 153 11.91 -6.69 4.32
C GLU A 153 11.90 -5.19 3.96
N LEU A 154 10.76 -4.67 3.51
CA LEU A 154 10.62 -3.26 3.13
C LEU A 154 10.64 -2.31 4.34
N LEU A 155 10.24 -2.74 5.53
CA LEU A 155 10.38 -1.94 6.75
C LEU A 155 11.85 -1.57 7.04
N GLU A 156 12.79 -2.41 6.65
CA GLU A 156 14.23 -2.20 6.81
C GLU A 156 14.85 -1.37 5.66
N GLN A 157 14.04 -0.92 4.69
CA GLN A 157 14.50 -0.24 3.48
C GLN A 157 13.82 1.13 3.27
N PRO A 158 13.75 2.02 4.27
CA PRO A 158 13.06 3.30 4.13
C PRO A 158 13.67 4.20 3.05
N GLY A 159 14.97 4.07 2.77
CA GLY A 159 15.64 4.83 1.72
C GLY A 159 15.06 4.59 0.33
N ILE A 160 14.83 3.33 -0.05
CA ILE A 160 14.23 2.97 -1.34
C ILE A 160 12.80 3.49 -1.42
N ILE A 161 12.03 3.35 -0.34
CA ILE A 161 10.65 3.82 -0.30
C ILE A 161 10.60 5.34 -0.45
N ARG A 162 11.44 6.08 0.27
CA ARG A 162 11.55 7.53 0.16
C ARG A 162 11.89 7.96 -1.26
N GLU A 163 12.90 7.36 -1.90
CA GLU A 163 13.29 7.70 -3.27
C GLU A 163 12.14 7.56 -4.28
N LEU A 164 11.26 6.58 -4.08
CA LEU A 164 10.14 6.32 -4.98
C LEU A 164 8.91 7.16 -4.67
N THR A 165 8.66 7.48 -3.40
CA THR A 165 7.39 8.07 -2.95
C THR A 165 7.49 9.56 -2.65
N ASN A 166 8.67 10.09 -2.31
CA ASN A 166 8.86 11.50 -2.02
C ASN A 166 9.01 12.31 -3.33
N TYR A 167 7.87 12.59 -3.95
CA TYR A 167 7.84 13.39 -5.18
C TYR A 167 8.35 14.81 -4.93
N HIS A 168 9.01 15.40 -5.92
CA HIS A 168 9.56 16.76 -5.83
C HIS A 168 8.51 17.85 -5.51
N TRP A 169 7.23 17.58 -5.80
CA TRP A 169 6.10 18.46 -5.51
C TRP A 169 5.37 18.07 -4.21
N TRP A 170 5.75 16.95 -3.55
CA TRP A 170 5.17 16.57 -2.26
C TRP A 170 5.55 17.60 -1.20
N PRO A 171 4.58 18.13 -0.45
CA PRO A 171 4.88 19.11 0.59
C PRO A 171 5.90 18.57 1.58
N GLN A 172 6.92 19.35 1.87
CA GLN A 172 7.90 19.01 2.89
C GLN A 172 7.37 19.50 4.24
N GLU A 173 7.59 18.74 5.30
CA GLU A 173 7.20 19.12 6.64
C GLU A 173 8.11 20.26 7.10
N GLU A 174 7.51 21.39 7.49
CA GLU A 174 8.26 22.47 8.13
C GLU A 174 8.67 22.02 9.53
N VAL A 175 9.97 21.92 9.75
CA VAL A 175 10.52 21.68 11.08
C VAL A 175 10.37 22.99 11.86
N ALA A 176 9.38 23.05 12.75
CA ALA A 176 9.16 24.17 13.65
C ALA A 176 10.13 24.18 14.81
#